data_e54ba78fc0345bc4358babbd32faea33
#
_entry.id   e54ba78fc0345bc4358babbd32faea33
#
_cell.length_a   1.000
_cell.length_b   1.000
_cell.length_c   1.000
_cell.angle_alpha   90.00
_cell.angle_beta   90.00
_cell.angle_gamma   90.00
#
_symmetry.space_group_name_H-M   'P 1'
#
loop_
_entity.id
_entity.type
_entity.pdbx_description
1 polymer ?
#
loop_
_entity_poly.entity_id
_entity_poly.type
_entity_poly.pdbx_seq_one_letter_code
_entity_poly.pdbx_strand_id
1 'polypeptide(L)'
;MNLKKFCALHWAKDHYEYCAAIDCDTIFKDKNATHAFFSDAIKNYEKNIFFGGTNSHSGYNEILKACSKYLPNKYSNKLETLTQKFTVYPWFFDVPLYQNKDLIAFFEVMNHQNDNLNNFWNNQNWYSFEHIIFVYFKLIYQNAKLINYSTEVKQNVPEGLNLKDLINIKYRYNYLTTWVRLSSVIEEPTLLQGENIHMIYHIDRI
;
A
#
# COMPACT_ATOMS: atom_id res chain seq x y z
N MET A 1 10.42 9.74 -9.07
CA MET A 1 9.03 9.24 -9.33
C MET A 1 8.10 9.59 -8.17
N ASN A 2 8.51 9.36 -6.94
CA ASN A 2 7.66 9.54 -5.75
C ASN A 2 7.24 10.99 -5.48
N LEU A 3 8.10 11.98 -5.77
CA LEU A 3 7.76 13.39 -5.62
C LEU A 3 6.49 13.79 -6.41
N LYS A 4 6.30 13.26 -7.63
CA LYS A 4 5.10 13.53 -8.43
C LYS A 4 3.83 13.06 -7.74
N LYS A 5 3.87 11.87 -7.12
CA LYS A 5 2.74 11.33 -6.37
C LYS A 5 2.44 12.19 -5.14
N PHE A 6 3.43 12.59 -4.38
CA PHE A 6 3.23 13.50 -3.25
C PHE A 6 2.65 14.85 -3.67
N CYS A 7 3.14 15.46 -4.76
CA CYS A 7 2.58 16.71 -5.27
C CYS A 7 1.12 16.54 -5.70
N ALA A 8 0.79 15.44 -6.37
CA ALA A 8 -0.58 15.13 -6.78
C ALA A 8 -1.50 14.94 -5.55
N LEU A 9 -1.05 14.21 -4.53
CA LEU A 9 -1.78 14.02 -3.28
C LEU A 9 -1.98 15.34 -2.51
N HIS A 10 -0.95 16.19 -2.49
CA HIS A 10 -1.05 17.51 -1.86
C HIS A 10 -2.08 18.41 -2.55
N TRP A 11 -2.17 18.35 -3.86
CA TRP A 11 -3.22 19.04 -4.60
C TRP A 11 -4.60 18.40 -4.39
N ALA A 12 -4.68 17.07 -4.47
CA ALA A 12 -5.93 16.32 -4.40
C ALA A 12 -6.66 16.46 -3.05
N LYS A 13 -5.91 16.68 -1.96
CA LYS A 13 -6.49 16.84 -0.61
C LYS A 13 -7.53 17.97 -0.49
N ASP A 14 -7.42 18.99 -1.35
CA ASP A 14 -8.31 20.14 -1.33
C ASP A 14 -9.48 20.01 -2.33
N HIS A 15 -9.50 18.95 -3.15
CA HIS A 15 -10.46 18.80 -4.25
C HIS A 15 -11.30 17.54 -4.17
N TYR A 16 -10.85 16.48 -3.50
CA TYR A 16 -11.52 15.18 -3.46
C TYR A 16 -11.55 14.63 -2.05
N GLU A 17 -12.66 14.00 -1.67
CA GLU A 17 -12.79 13.34 -0.37
C GLU A 17 -11.85 12.13 -0.25
N TYR A 18 -11.77 11.34 -1.33
CA TYR A 18 -10.85 10.21 -1.45
C TYR A 18 -10.05 10.33 -2.74
N CYS A 19 -8.81 9.94 -2.71
CA CYS A 19 -7.97 9.77 -3.89
C CYS A 19 -7.11 8.51 -3.76
N ALA A 20 -6.72 7.95 -4.91
CA ALA A 20 -5.84 6.80 -4.97
C ALA A 20 -4.64 7.09 -5.88
N ALA A 21 -3.45 6.66 -5.48
CA ALA A 21 -2.26 6.72 -6.30
C ALA A 21 -2.00 5.35 -6.94
N ILE A 22 -2.46 5.18 -8.16
CA ILE A 22 -2.35 3.93 -8.91
C ILE A 22 -1.28 4.09 -9.99
N ASP A 23 -0.47 3.06 -10.18
CA ASP A 23 0.57 3.07 -11.22
C ASP A 23 -0.08 3.01 -12.61
N CYS A 24 0.53 3.72 -13.57
CA CYS A 24 -0.01 3.86 -14.93
C CYS A 24 -0.01 2.56 -15.75
N ASP A 25 0.66 1.54 -15.26
CA ASP A 25 0.69 0.18 -15.79
C ASP A 25 -0.42 -0.73 -15.21
N THR A 26 -1.53 -0.11 -14.83
CA THR A 26 -2.70 -0.76 -14.22
C THR A 26 -3.92 -0.57 -15.09
N ILE A 27 -4.71 -1.62 -15.29
CA ILE A 27 -6.02 -1.56 -15.93
C ILE A 27 -7.10 -2.17 -15.06
N PHE A 28 -8.29 -1.62 -15.13
CA PHE A 28 -9.50 -2.20 -14.53
C PHE A 28 -10.27 -3.02 -15.54
N LYS A 29 -10.87 -4.11 -15.12
CA LYS A 29 -11.63 -5.02 -15.97
C LYS A 29 -12.78 -4.30 -16.68
N ASP A 30 -13.54 -3.55 -15.91
CA ASP A 30 -14.68 -2.76 -16.37
C ASP A 30 -15.09 -1.72 -15.33
N LYS A 31 -16.15 -0.93 -15.62
CA LYS A 31 -16.66 0.10 -14.72
C LYS A 31 -17.20 -0.46 -13.40
N ASN A 32 -17.88 -1.59 -13.43
CA ASN A 32 -18.45 -2.21 -12.22
C ASN A 32 -17.34 -2.76 -11.34
N ALA A 33 -16.35 -3.41 -11.94
CA ALA A 33 -15.14 -3.87 -11.26
C ALA A 33 -14.39 -2.71 -10.60
N THR A 34 -14.23 -1.58 -11.30
CA THR A 34 -13.63 -0.37 -10.76
C THR A 34 -14.40 0.15 -9.53
N HIS A 35 -15.72 0.23 -9.64
CA HIS A 35 -16.56 0.69 -8.54
C HIS A 35 -16.48 -0.24 -7.33
N ALA A 36 -16.58 -1.54 -7.53
CA ALA A 36 -16.46 -2.54 -6.45
C ALA A 36 -15.11 -2.47 -5.76
N PHE A 37 -14.02 -2.36 -6.53
CA PHE A 37 -12.66 -2.24 -6.03
C PHE A 37 -12.51 -1.04 -5.07
N PHE A 38 -12.90 0.15 -5.51
CA PHE A 38 -12.78 1.34 -4.67
C PHE A 38 -13.75 1.35 -3.49
N SER A 39 -14.95 0.80 -3.67
CA SER A 39 -15.91 0.66 -2.57
C SER A 39 -15.35 -0.20 -1.43
N ASP A 40 -14.70 -1.30 -1.75
CA ASP A 40 -14.10 -2.18 -0.76
C ASP A 40 -12.82 -1.60 -0.15
N ALA A 41 -12.01 -0.91 -0.96
CA ALA A 41 -10.85 -0.20 -0.49
C ALA A 41 -11.23 0.90 0.53
N ILE A 42 -12.27 1.68 0.26
CA ILE A 42 -12.79 2.71 1.17
C ILE A 42 -13.27 2.07 2.48
N LYS A 43 -14.06 1.00 2.42
CA LYS A 43 -14.53 0.29 3.63
C LYS A 43 -13.38 -0.20 4.52
N ASN A 44 -12.30 -0.69 3.92
CA ASN A 44 -11.13 -1.13 4.67
C ASN A 44 -10.34 0.05 5.25
N TYR A 45 -10.19 1.11 4.47
CA TYR A 45 -9.57 2.35 4.92
C TYR A 45 -10.29 2.95 6.14
N GLU A 46 -11.62 3.00 6.12
CA GLU A 46 -12.45 3.52 7.22
C GLU A 46 -12.31 2.71 8.51
N LYS A 47 -11.99 1.42 8.43
CA LYS A 47 -11.65 0.59 9.59
C LYS A 47 -10.27 0.92 10.18
N ASN A 48 -9.51 1.80 9.53
CA ASN A 48 -8.15 2.19 9.90
C ASN A 48 -7.19 0.98 9.97
N ILE A 49 -7.36 0.03 9.04
CA ILE A 49 -6.57 -1.18 8.91
C ILE A 49 -5.82 -1.12 7.59
N PHE A 50 -4.51 -1.34 7.65
CA PHE A 50 -3.64 -1.47 6.50
C PHE A 50 -3.07 -2.88 6.45
N PHE A 51 -2.77 -3.35 5.25
CA PHE A 51 -2.26 -4.68 5.04
C PHE A 51 -0.86 -4.63 4.43
N GLY A 52 0.00 -5.51 4.92
CA GLY A 52 1.34 -5.65 4.38
C GLY A 52 1.73 -7.11 4.27
N GLY A 53 2.76 -7.38 3.49
CA GLY A 53 3.32 -8.72 3.36
C GLY A 53 4.78 -8.75 3.77
N THR A 54 5.23 -9.88 4.30
CA THR A 54 6.65 -10.10 4.57
C THR A 54 7.36 -10.39 3.26
N ASN A 55 8.42 -9.62 2.98
CA ASN A 55 9.28 -9.87 1.83
C ASN A 55 10.65 -10.35 2.31
N SER A 56 11.19 -11.35 1.63
CA SER A 56 12.50 -11.93 1.91
C SER A 56 13.68 -11.14 1.29
N HIS A 57 13.40 -10.18 0.41
CA HIS A 57 14.43 -9.36 -0.22
C HIS A 57 14.95 -8.28 0.75
N SER A 58 16.25 -8.31 1.04
CA SER A 58 16.92 -7.34 1.93
C SER A 58 16.75 -5.88 1.50
N GLY A 59 16.68 -5.61 0.19
CA GLY A 59 16.48 -4.26 -0.34
C GLY A 59 15.16 -3.61 0.07
N TYR A 60 14.10 -4.39 0.32
CA TYR A 60 12.82 -3.83 0.80
C TYR A 60 12.90 -3.36 2.24
N ASN A 61 13.70 -4.01 3.08
CA ASN A 61 13.90 -3.57 4.46
C ASN A 61 14.60 -2.21 4.52
N GLU A 62 15.50 -1.93 3.58
CA GLU A 62 16.16 -0.62 3.44
C GLU A 62 15.17 0.47 3.05
N ILE A 63 14.24 0.19 2.14
CA ILE A 63 13.15 1.10 1.77
C ILE A 63 12.29 1.43 2.99
N LEU A 64 11.86 0.40 3.74
CA LEU A 64 11.03 0.59 4.93
C LEU A 64 11.75 1.45 6.00
N LYS A 65 13.04 1.18 6.24
CA LYS A 65 13.87 1.99 7.15
C LYS A 65 14.08 3.41 6.63
N ALA A 66 14.28 3.59 5.34
CA ALA A 66 14.40 4.92 4.74
C ALA A 66 13.10 5.73 4.89
N CYS A 67 11.95 5.11 4.65
CA CYS A 67 10.64 5.73 4.84
C CYS A 67 10.38 6.12 6.31
N SER A 68 10.88 5.37 7.28
CA SER A 68 10.71 5.70 8.70
C SER A 68 11.40 7.00 9.13
N LYS A 69 12.44 7.42 8.42
CA LYS A 69 13.20 8.66 8.71
C LYS A 69 12.41 9.94 8.47
N TYR A 70 11.27 9.86 7.76
CA TYR A 70 10.37 10.99 7.58
C TYR A 70 9.50 11.28 8.80
N LEU A 71 9.50 10.39 9.80
CA LEU A 71 8.84 10.61 11.08
C LEU A 71 9.86 10.90 12.19
N PRO A 72 9.43 11.53 13.30
CA PRO A 72 10.33 11.84 14.39
C PRO A 72 11.04 10.60 14.97
N ASN A 73 12.33 10.72 15.22
CA ASN A 73 13.16 9.63 15.76
C ASN A 73 12.60 8.99 17.03
N LYS A 74 11.87 9.76 17.87
CA LYS A 74 11.21 9.22 19.07
C LYS A 74 10.23 8.08 18.79
N TYR A 75 9.76 7.94 17.56
CA TYR A 75 8.83 6.88 17.16
C TYR A 75 9.51 5.67 16.49
N SER A 76 10.84 5.70 16.33
CA SER A 76 11.58 4.63 15.62
C SER A 76 11.32 3.25 16.23
N ASN A 77 11.42 3.10 17.55
CA ASN A 77 11.18 1.82 18.24
C ASN A 77 9.71 1.36 18.09
N LYS A 78 8.77 2.29 18.14
CA LYS A 78 7.34 1.97 17.92
C LYS A 78 7.11 1.48 16.50
N LEU A 79 7.66 2.15 15.49
CA LEU A 79 7.58 1.72 14.10
C LEU A 79 8.24 0.37 13.88
N GLU A 80 9.43 0.16 14.44
CA GLU A 80 10.12 -1.13 14.35
C GLU A 80 9.25 -2.28 14.90
N THR A 81 8.57 -2.05 16.01
CA THR A 81 7.65 -3.03 16.59
C THR A 81 6.45 -3.27 15.69
N LEU A 82 5.77 -2.19 15.26
CA LEU A 82 4.55 -2.28 14.46
C LEU A 82 4.78 -2.88 13.06
N THR A 83 5.97 -2.72 12.52
CA THR A 83 6.37 -3.23 11.20
C THR A 83 7.14 -4.54 11.27
N GLN A 84 7.15 -5.20 12.44
CA GLN A 84 7.90 -6.43 12.66
C GLN A 84 9.37 -6.30 12.22
N LYS A 85 10.08 -5.35 12.81
CA LYS A 85 11.48 -5.02 12.48
C LYS A 85 11.70 -4.58 11.05
N PHE A 86 10.77 -3.80 10.51
CA PHE A 86 10.77 -3.34 9.11
C PHE A 86 10.78 -4.48 8.09
N THR A 87 10.01 -5.53 8.36
CA THR A 87 9.83 -6.65 7.43
C THR A 87 8.45 -6.69 6.78
N VAL A 88 7.45 -6.01 7.34
CA VAL A 88 6.10 -5.94 6.79
C VAL A 88 5.99 -4.77 5.82
N TYR A 89 5.77 -5.08 4.57
CA TYR A 89 5.75 -4.14 3.46
C TYR A 89 4.30 -3.87 3.01
N PRO A 90 3.72 -2.69 3.29
CA PRO A 90 2.31 -2.41 2.99
C PRO A 90 2.00 -2.28 1.49
N TRP A 91 2.94 -1.85 0.69
CA TRP A 91 2.79 -1.56 -0.74
C TRP A 91 2.18 -2.68 -1.59
N PHE A 92 2.44 -3.94 -1.26
CA PHE A 92 2.02 -5.07 -2.09
C PHE A 92 0.61 -5.58 -1.79
N PHE A 93 0.05 -5.22 -0.66
CA PHE A 93 -1.19 -5.81 -0.15
C PHE A 93 -2.24 -4.78 0.18
N ASP A 94 -1.92 -3.52 -0.01
CA ASP A 94 -2.81 -2.42 0.30
C ASP A 94 -3.04 -1.54 -0.93
N VAL A 95 -4.24 -0.97 -1.02
CA VAL A 95 -4.55 0.02 -2.05
C VAL A 95 -4.00 1.35 -1.58
N PRO A 96 -3.19 2.05 -2.38
CA PRO A 96 -2.74 3.40 -2.04
C PRO A 96 -3.90 4.39 -2.11
N LEU A 97 -4.81 4.28 -1.14
CA LEU A 97 -5.99 5.12 -0.96
C LEU A 97 -5.75 6.12 0.17
N TYR A 98 -6.26 7.32 -0.01
CA TYR A 98 -6.05 8.44 0.90
C TYR A 98 -7.33 9.23 1.05
N GLN A 99 -7.74 9.53 2.29
CA GLN A 99 -8.83 10.45 2.58
C GLN A 99 -8.27 11.87 2.77
N ASN A 100 -8.97 12.88 2.31
CA ASN A 100 -8.52 14.28 2.34
C ASN A 100 -8.14 14.76 3.75
N LYS A 101 -8.97 14.48 4.75
CA LYS A 101 -8.68 14.86 6.15
C LYS A 101 -7.36 14.28 6.67
N ASP A 102 -7.04 13.05 6.25
CA ASP A 102 -5.80 12.40 6.64
C ASP A 102 -4.60 12.94 5.87
N LEU A 103 -4.79 13.31 4.59
CA LEU A 103 -3.76 13.99 3.81
C LEU A 103 -3.46 15.37 4.36
N ILE A 104 -4.47 16.15 4.77
CA ILE A 104 -4.28 17.45 5.42
C ILE A 104 -3.39 17.25 6.66
N ALA A 105 -3.80 16.37 7.58
CA ALA A 105 -3.03 16.10 8.79
C ALA A 105 -1.63 15.55 8.50
N PHE A 106 -1.49 14.69 7.48
CA PHE A 106 -0.21 14.16 7.04
C PHE A 106 0.75 15.29 6.59
N PHE A 107 0.29 16.18 5.71
CA PHE A 107 1.13 17.26 5.21
C PHE A 107 1.42 18.32 6.27
N GLU A 108 0.53 18.55 7.23
CA GLU A 108 0.82 19.37 8.42
C GLU A 108 1.96 18.78 9.25
N VAL A 109 1.93 17.47 9.51
CA VAL A 109 3.02 16.78 10.20
C VAL A 109 4.32 16.85 9.41
N MET A 110 4.29 16.59 8.09
CA MET A 110 5.49 16.67 7.24
C MET A 110 6.06 18.09 7.20
N ASN A 111 5.21 19.11 7.13
CA ASN A 111 5.62 20.51 7.19
C ASN A 111 6.35 20.83 8.51
N HIS A 112 5.78 20.42 9.62
CA HIS A 112 6.34 20.68 10.95
C HIS A 112 7.67 19.91 11.17
N GLN A 113 7.74 18.65 10.74
CA GLN A 113 8.90 17.79 10.98
C GLN A 113 10.11 18.17 10.12
N ASN A 114 9.90 18.85 9.01
CA ASN A 114 10.94 19.24 8.06
C ASN A 114 11.18 20.76 8.05
N ASP A 115 10.72 21.49 9.07
CA ASP A 115 10.71 22.96 9.17
C ASP A 115 9.81 23.64 8.12
N ASN A 116 9.59 23.02 6.99
CA ASN A 116 8.62 23.42 5.96
C ASN A 116 8.46 22.32 4.90
N LEU A 117 7.38 22.42 4.09
CA LEU A 117 7.12 21.45 3.02
C LEU A 117 8.16 21.46 1.92
N ASN A 118 8.85 22.57 1.66
CA ASN A 118 9.90 22.61 0.64
C ASN A 118 11.07 21.72 1.03
N ASN A 119 11.44 21.69 2.31
CA ASN A 119 12.45 20.76 2.81
C ASN A 119 11.98 19.32 2.69
N PHE A 120 10.72 19.05 3.01
CA PHE A 120 10.14 17.71 2.80
C PHE A 120 10.25 17.30 1.32
N TRP A 121 9.90 18.20 0.37
CA TRP A 121 10.03 17.94 -1.07
C TRP A 121 11.47 17.68 -1.50
N ASN A 122 12.40 18.50 -1.04
CA ASN A 122 13.82 18.42 -1.40
C ASN A 122 14.52 17.16 -0.83
N ASN A 123 14.02 16.64 0.29
CA ASN A 123 14.56 15.44 0.93
C ASN A 123 14.04 14.14 0.31
N GLN A 124 13.15 14.19 -0.69
CA GLN A 124 12.68 13.00 -1.38
C GLN A 124 13.80 12.34 -2.17
N ASN A 125 13.92 11.04 -2.06
CA ASN A 125 14.90 10.23 -2.78
C ASN A 125 14.27 8.98 -3.38
N TRP A 126 15.07 8.12 -3.96
CA TRP A 126 14.60 6.90 -4.61
C TRP A 126 13.82 5.96 -3.68
N TYR A 127 14.12 5.98 -2.38
CA TYR A 127 13.47 5.14 -1.36
C TYR A 127 12.26 5.80 -0.70
N SER A 128 11.86 7.00 -1.10
CA SER A 128 10.74 7.75 -0.50
C SER A 128 9.40 7.30 -1.07
N PHE A 129 8.90 6.16 -0.62
CA PHE A 129 7.61 5.64 -1.08
C PHE A 129 6.46 6.31 -0.33
N GLU A 130 5.63 7.07 -1.05
CA GLU A 130 4.56 7.89 -0.50
C GLU A 130 3.58 7.08 0.34
N HIS A 131 3.17 5.90 -0.14
CA HIS A 131 2.22 5.06 0.59
C HIS A 131 2.80 4.52 1.90
N ILE A 132 4.06 4.11 1.91
CA ILE A 132 4.73 3.60 3.12
C ILE A 132 4.84 4.72 4.17
N ILE A 133 5.29 5.91 3.76
CA ILE A 133 5.44 7.06 4.66
C ILE A 133 4.07 7.45 5.23
N PHE A 134 3.03 7.45 4.40
CA PHE A 134 1.66 7.72 4.83
C PHE A 134 1.13 6.66 5.80
N VAL A 135 1.33 5.37 5.52
CA VAL A 135 0.94 4.30 6.45
C VAL A 135 1.66 4.46 7.78
N TYR A 136 2.94 4.78 7.79
CA TYR A 136 3.68 5.06 9.03
C TYR A 136 3.12 6.25 9.81
N PHE A 137 2.73 7.31 9.10
CA PHE A 137 2.00 8.41 9.73
C PHE A 137 0.70 7.92 10.38
N LYS A 138 -0.11 7.13 9.67
CA LYS A 138 -1.35 6.55 10.20
C LYS A 138 -1.11 5.69 11.45
N LEU A 139 -0.08 4.83 11.42
CA LEU A 139 0.29 3.97 12.55
C LEU A 139 0.67 4.78 13.81
N ILE A 140 1.37 5.89 13.63
CA ILE A 140 1.91 6.68 14.74
C ILE A 140 0.89 7.68 15.28
N TYR A 141 0.22 8.42 14.41
CA TYR A 141 -0.61 9.55 14.81
C TYR A 141 -2.11 9.22 14.88
N GLN A 142 -2.53 8.15 14.20
CA GLN A 142 -3.95 7.80 14.13
C GLN A 142 -4.27 6.39 14.66
N ASN A 143 -3.29 5.74 15.30
CA ASN A 143 -3.44 4.40 15.87
C ASN A 143 -3.97 3.35 14.87
N ALA A 144 -3.60 3.47 13.60
CA ALA A 144 -3.93 2.48 12.60
C ALA A 144 -3.30 1.12 12.94
N LYS A 145 -3.87 0.06 12.38
CA LYS A 145 -3.34 -1.30 12.51
C LYS A 145 -2.69 -1.71 11.20
N LEU A 146 -1.52 -2.32 11.27
CA LEU A 146 -0.86 -2.98 10.15
C LEU A 146 -0.94 -4.48 10.35
N ILE A 147 -1.66 -5.16 9.47
CA ILE A 147 -1.83 -6.62 9.49
C ILE A 147 -0.80 -7.24 8.57
N ASN A 148 -0.05 -8.20 9.06
CA ASN A 148 0.85 -9.00 8.23
C ASN A 148 0.08 -10.13 7.54
N TYR A 149 -0.35 -9.86 6.33
CA TYR A 149 -1.12 -10.80 5.52
C TYR A 149 -0.39 -12.14 5.27
N SER A 150 0.94 -12.10 5.11
CA SER A 150 1.75 -13.31 4.92
C SER A 150 1.67 -14.27 6.11
N THR A 151 1.52 -13.74 7.33
CA THR A 151 1.34 -14.56 8.54
C THR A 151 -0.09 -15.13 8.61
N GLU A 152 -1.08 -14.31 8.31
CA GLU A 152 -2.49 -14.75 8.31
C GLU A 152 -2.75 -15.82 7.25
N VAL A 153 -2.20 -15.64 6.05
CA VAL A 153 -2.31 -16.65 4.99
C VAL A 153 -1.68 -17.97 5.41
N LYS A 154 -0.50 -17.94 6.04
CA LYS A 154 0.17 -19.15 6.52
C LYS A 154 -0.66 -19.95 7.51
N GLN A 155 -1.44 -19.29 8.35
CA GLN A 155 -2.28 -19.96 9.35
C GLN A 155 -3.51 -20.65 8.75
N ASN A 156 -3.93 -20.22 7.57
CA ASN A 156 -5.18 -20.68 6.93
C ASN A 156 -4.94 -21.47 5.63
N VAL A 157 -3.70 -21.80 5.29
CA VAL A 157 -3.37 -22.56 4.07
C VAL A 157 -3.67 -24.04 4.27
N PRO A 158 -4.49 -24.69 3.42
CA PRO A 158 -4.64 -26.13 3.42
C PRO A 158 -3.31 -26.86 3.19
N GLU A 159 -3.10 -27.98 3.87
CA GLU A 159 -1.92 -28.81 3.70
C GLU A 159 -1.68 -29.18 2.22
N GLY A 160 -0.47 -29.01 1.74
CA GLY A 160 -0.05 -29.41 0.40
C GLY A 160 -0.07 -28.34 -0.68
N LEU A 161 -0.49 -27.08 -0.37
CA LEU A 161 -0.43 -25.99 -1.33
C LEU A 161 0.84 -25.14 -1.14
N ASN A 162 1.46 -24.77 -2.27
CA ASN A 162 2.65 -23.93 -2.25
C ASN A 162 2.27 -22.50 -1.85
N LEU A 163 2.89 -22.01 -0.79
CA LEU A 163 2.61 -20.67 -0.24
C LEU A 163 2.84 -19.55 -1.27
N LYS A 164 3.79 -19.75 -2.19
CA LYS A 164 4.14 -18.78 -3.23
C LYS A 164 3.00 -18.62 -4.25
N ASP A 165 2.34 -19.70 -4.59
CA ASP A 165 1.22 -19.70 -5.53
C ASP A 165 -0.05 -19.12 -4.88
N LEU A 166 -0.24 -19.40 -3.61
CA LEU A 166 -1.35 -18.87 -2.83
C LEU A 166 -1.27 -17.36 -2.59
N ILE A 167 -0.10 -16.85 -2.25
CA ILE A 167 0.13 -15.42 -2.05
C ILE A 167 -0.10 -14.64 -3.35
N ASN A 168 0.20 -15.22 -4.50
CA ASN A 168 0.03 -14.54 -5.77
C ASN A 168 -1.39 -14.56 -6.31
N ILE A 169 -2.20 -15.59 -6.05
CA ILE A 169 -3.42 -15.82 -6.81
C ILE A 169 -4.71 -15.91 -5.99
N LYS A 170 -4.81 -16.79 -5.01
CA LYS A 170 -6.09 -17.11 -4.36
C LYS A 170 -6.45 -16.29 -3.13
N TYR A 171 -5.50 -15.93 -2.28
CA TYR A 171 -5.78 -15.31 -0.99
C TYR A 171 -5.82 -13.79 -1.01
N ARG A 172 -5.27 -13.14 -2.02
CA ARG A 172 -5.56 -11.73 -2.31
C ARG A 172 -7.05 -11.51 -2.59
N TYR A 173 -7.73 -12.52 -3.11
CA TYR A 173 -9.14 -12.48 -3.44
C TYR A 173 -10.09 -12.34 -2.25
N ASN A 174 -9.76 -12.93 -1.13
CA ASN A 174 -10.69 -13.01 -0.01
C ASN A 174 -10.58 -11.83 0.97
N TYR A 175 -9.51 -11.06 0.90
CA TYR A 175 -9.23 -10.07 1.94
C TYR A 175 -9.31 -8.62 1.48
N LEU A 176 -8.80 -8.25 0.34
CA LEU A 176 -8.68 -6.85 0.01
C LEU A 176 -9.20 -6.46 -1.33
N THR A 177 -8.79 -7.12 -2.34
CA THR A 177 -9.09 -6.71 -3.69
C THR A 177 -8.62 -7.78 -4.61
N THR A 178 -9.32 -7.92 -5.55
CA THR A 178 -9.23 -8.73 -6.70
C THR A 178 -8.29 -8.11 -7.73
N TRP A 179 -7.08 -7.80 -7.34
CA TRP A 179 -6.05 -7.32 -8.25
C TRP A 179 -4.98 -8.39 -8.44
N VAL A 180 -4.55 -8.56 -9.67
CA VAL A 180 -3.62 -9.60 -10.08
C VAL A 180 -2.50 -9.04 -10.95
N ARG A 181 -1.32 -9.62 -10.84
CA ARG A 181 -0.22 -9.33 -11.75
C ARG A 181 -0.50 -9.88 -13.14
N LEU A 182 -0.15 -9.14 -14.19
CA LEU A 182 -0.30 -9.64 -15.56
C LEU A 182 0.51 -10.92 -15.81
N SER A 183 1.72 -11.05 -15.26
CA SER A 183 2.50 -12.28 -15.36
C SER A 183 1.76 -13.50 -14.82
N SER A 184 1.03 -13.36 -13.72
CA SER A 184 0.22 -14.46 -13.17
C SER A 184 -0.97 -14.80 -14.07
N VAL A 185 -1.55 -13.81 -14.75
CA VAL A 185 -2.62 -14.04 -15.75
C VAL A 185 -2.11 -14.76 -16.98
N ILE A 186 -0.87 -14.48 -17.42
CA ILE A 186 -0.24 -15.17 -18.56
C ILE A 186 0.03 -16.63 -18.20
N GLU A 187 0.50 -16.89 -16.99
CA GLU A 187 0.73 -18.25 -16.49
C GLU A 187 -0.57 -19.04 -16.31
N GLU A 188 -1.67 -18.38 -15.91
CA GLU A 188 -2.97 -18.98 -15.67
C GLU A 188 -4.11 -18.08 -16.21
N PRO A 189 -4.42 -18.11 -17.52
CA PRO A 189 -5.44 -17.25 -18.15
C PRO A 189 -6.85 -17.43 -17.58
N THR A 190 -7.15 -18.56 -16.96
CA THR A 190 -8.43 -18.82 -16.29
C THR A 190 -8.70 -17.87 -15.12
N LEU A 191 -7.67 -17.22 -14.58
CA LEU A 191 -7.81 -16.19 -13.57
C LEU A 191 -8.70 -15.03 -14.00
N LEU A 192 -8.68 -14.67 -15.28
CA LEU A 192 -9.54 -13.60 -15.83
C LEU A 192 -11.03 -13.96 -15.87
N GLN A 193 -11.35 -15.25 -15.80
CA GLN A 193 -12.74 -15.74 -15.82
C GLN A 193 -13.37 -15.66 -14.42
N GLY A 194 -12.57 -15.45 -13.38
CA GLY A 194 -13.05 -15.27 -12.00
C GLY A 194 -13.87 -13.99 -11.86
N GLU A 195 -15.08 -14.09 -11.33
CA GLU A 195 -15.98 -12.97 -11.08
C GLU A 195 -15.36 -11.90 -10.16
N ASN A 196 -14.30 -12.26 -9.46
CA ASN A 196 -13.68 -11.48 -8.42
C ASN A 196 -12.44 -10.67 -8.86
N ILE A 197 -11.99 -10.73 -10.11
CA ILE A 197 -10.86 -9.89 -10.56
C ILE A 197 -11.36 -8.54 -11.03
N HIS A 198 -10.88 -7.48 -10.40
CA HIS A 198 -11.24 -6.11 -10.71
C HIS A 198 -10.11 -5.34 -11.40
N MET A 199 -8.86 -5.68 -11.10
CA MET A 199 -7.69 -4.93 -11.55
C MET A 199 -6.53 -5.84 -11.95
N ILE A 200 -5.86 -5.47 -13.05
CA ILE A 200 -4.60 -6.09 -13.50
C ILE A 200 -3.51 -5.01 -13.46
N TYR A 201 -2.37 -5.31 -12.87
CA TYR A 201 -1.25 -4.40 -12.74
C TYR A 201 0.04 -4.95 -13.32
N HIS A 202 1.04 -4.09 -13.52
CA HIS A 202 2.32 -4.39 -14.17
C HIS A 202 2.16 -4.92 -15.59
N ILE A 203 1.30 -4.28 -16.38
CA ILE A 203 1.06 -4.65 -17.79
C ILE A 203 2.25 -4.35 -18.70
N ASP A 204 3.20 -3.53 -18.26
CA ASP A 204 4.43 -3.16 -18.97
C ASP A 204 5.63 -4.10 -18.65
N ARG A 205 5.44 -5.07 -17.76
CA ARG A 205 6.51 -5.96 -17.27
C ARG A 205 6.30 -7.39 -17.68
N ILE A 206 6.14 -7.60 -19.01
CA ILE A 206 6.05 -8.90 -19.65
C ILE A 206 7.46 -9.40 -20.01
#